data_5718a03d1008f003ec97cfb3c4d07792
#
_entry.id   5718a03d1008f003ec97cfb3c4d07792
#
_cell.length_a   1.000
_cell.length_b   1.000
_cell.length_c   1.000
_cell.angle_alpha   90.00
_cell.angle_beta   90.00
_cell.angle_gamma   90.00
#
_symmetry.space_group_name_H-M   'P 1'
#
loop_
_entity.id
_entity.type
_entity.pdbx_description
1 polymer ?
#
loop_
_entity_poly.entity_id
_entity_poly.type
_entity_poly.pdbx_seq_one_letter_code
_entity_poly.pdbx_strand_id
1 'polypeptide(L)'
;VKQSTSKKGPIENNRGDSVGQFDVTVRMFCQGLGDCFLITIPQADVRPYSILIDFGVALGTPSADIIMKQTAVKIAELTQGTIDLLILSHEHWDHVSGYVLAADKLKNMKKTKKLTFKHLWVAWTEKDGDPLADVLRKEFNKAKTALTRAFDSAAGLKGVDDTSVRRLQALNGVLAFYGLGAAKSGGS
;
A
#
# COMPACT_ATOMS: atom_id res chain seq x y z
N VAL A 1 -10.41 29.47 7.57
CA VAL A 1 -9.39 28.75 8.35
C VAL A 1 -8.05 29.41 8.06
N LYS A 2 -7.47 30.11 9.04
CA LYS A 2 -6.18 30.80 8.90
C LYS A 2 -5.05 29.79 9.06
N GLN A 3 -4.22 29.63 8.02
CA GLN A 3 -2.97 28.89 8.12
C GLN A 3 -1.95 29.71 8.93
N SER A 4 -1.48 29.16 10.04
CA SER A 4 -0.37 29.69 10.82
C SER A 4 0.92 29.18 10.20
N THR A 5 1.65 30.04 9.51
CA THR A 5 3.03 29.77 9.05
C THR A 5 3.98 30.13 10.19
N SER A 6 4.43 29.15 10.96
CA SER A 6 5.53 29.31 11.89
C SER A 6 6.85 29.35 11.10
N LYS A 7 7.43 30.53 10.92
CA LYS A 7 8.81 30.70 10.47
C LYS A 7 9.75 30.34 11.63
N LYS A 8 10.33 29.14 11.62
CA LYS A 8 11.53 28.87 12.45
C LYS A 8 12.74 29.45 11.72
N GLY A 9 13.46 30.33 12.40
CA GLY A 9 14.74 30.83 11.94
C GLY A 9 15.82 29.74 11.83
N PRO A 10 16.95 30.01 11.15
CA PRO A 10 18.02 29.02 10.98
C PRO A 10 18.61 28.62 12.32
N ILE A 11 18.84 27.31 12.48
CA ILE A 11 19.61 26.78 13.62
C ILE A 11 21.08 26.99 13.25
N GLU A 12 21.71 28.01 13.83
CA GLU A 12 23.16 28.19 13.73
C GLU A 12 23.86 27.08 14.51
N ASN A 13 24.41 26.10 13.82
CA ASN A 13 25.41 25.20 14.35
C ASN A 13 26.77 25.91 14.30
N ASN A 14 27.45 25.96 15.44
CA ASN A 14 28.75 26.60 15.70
C ASN A 14 29.97 25.97 14.96
N ARG A 15 29.73 25.34 13.80
CA ARG A 15 30.74 24.93 12.82
C ARG A 15 30.33 25.57 11.51
N GLY A 16 31.01 26.63 11.12
CA GLY A 16 30.78 27.54 10.00
C GLY A 16 30.42 26.97 8.61
N ASP A 17 29.76 25.85 8.54
CA ASP A 17 29.18 25.30 7.32
C ASP A 17 27.66 25.53 7.37
N SER A 18 27.16 26.39 6.50
CA SER A 18 25.72 26.45 6.19
C SER A 18 25.31 25.11 5.58
N VAL A 19 24.86 24.17 6.41
CA VAL A 19 24.16 22.96 5.93
C VAL A 19 22.91 23.46 5.25
N GLY A 20 22.86 23.38 3.93
CA GLY A 20 21.67 23.69 3.16
C GLY A 20 20.48 22.95 3.76
N GLN A 21 19.41 23.68 4.06
CA GLN A 21 18.19 23.10 4.63
C GLN A 21 17.57 22.20 3.56
N PHE A 22 17.77 20.88 3.67
CA PHE A 22 17.12 19.90 2.81
C PHE A 22 15.78 19.54 3.44
N ASP A 23 14.69 20.02 2.84
CA ASP A 23 13.34 19.67 3.30
C ASP A 23 12.93 18.30 2.78
N VAL A 24 12.85 17.32 3.66
CA VAL A 24 12.26 16.02 3.35
C VAL A 24 10.75 16.19 3.17
N THR A 25 10.22 15.74 2.05
CA THR A 25 8.78 15.75 1.79
C THR A 25 8.18 14.38 2.06
N VAL A 26 7.16 14.33 2.90
CA VAL A 26 6.32 13.15 3.10
C VAL A 26 4.95 13.43 2.48
N ARG A 27 4.54 12.62 1.51
CA ARG A 27 3.24 12.71 0.86
C ARG A 27 2.45 11.45 1.14
N MET A 28 1.31 11.61 1.79
CA MET A 28 0.28 10.61 1.91
C MET A 28 -0.71 10.77 0.75
N PHE A 29 -1.01 9.68 0.04
CA PHE A 29 -2.03 9.69 -1.00
C PHE A 29 -3.40 9.38 -0.40
N CYS A 30 -4.42 10.14 -0.78
CA CYS A 30 -5.79 9.97 -0.28
C CYS A 30 -6.59 9.09 -1.27
N GLN A 31 -6.16 7.84 -1.42
CA GLN A 31 -6.77 6.88 -2.36
C GLN A 31 -7.97 6.11 -1.75
N GLY A 32 -8.33 6.37 -0.50
CA GLY A 32 -9.35 5.67 0.27
C GLY A 32 -8.76 5.05 1.53
N LEU A 33 -9.39 4.00 2.06
CA LEU A 33 -8.80 3.20 3.13
C LEU A 33 -7.67 2.35 2.54
N GLY A 34 -6.47 2.49 3.11
CA GLY A 34 -5.26 1.82 2.68
C GLY A 34 -4.07 2.77 2.70
N ASP A 35 -2.87 2.22 2.63
CA ASP A 35 -1.64 2.99 2.81
C ASP A 35 -0.90 3.20 1.48
N CYS A 36 -0.44 4.42 1.30
CA CYS A 36 0.46 4.80 0.22
C CYS A 36 1.19 6.09 0.58
N PHE A 37 2.46 5.98 0.92
CA PHE A 37 3.31 7.12 1.30
C PHE A 37 4.49 7.24 0.36
N LEU A 38 4.74 8.45 -0.12
CA LEU A 38 5.95 8.78 -0.87
C LEU A 38 6.79 9.75 -0.04
N ILE A 39 7.99 9.31 0.33
CA ILE A 39 9.00 10.13 0.99
C ILE A 39 10.02 10.54 -0.07
N THR A 40 10.28 11.84 -0.16
CA THR A 40 11.24 12.41 -1.11
C THR A 40 12.31 13.17 -0.34
N ILE A 41 13.56 12.72 -0.48
CA ILE A 41 14.73 13.27 0.20
C ILE A 41 15.57 14.01 -0.85
N PRO A 42 15.70 15.34 -0.77
CA PRO A 42 16.56 16.09 -1.67
C PRO A 42 18.01 15.61 -1.62
N GLN A 43 18.66 15.64 -2.77
CA GLN A 43 20.08 15.34 -2.94
C GLN A 43 20.74 16.48 -3.74
N ALA A 44 22.00 16.79 -3.44
CA ALA A 44 22.73 17.79 -4.20
C ALA A 44 22.97 17.27 -5.64
N ASP A 45 22.72 18.14 -6.64
CA ASP A 45 23.05 17.95 -8.05
C ASP A 45 22.45 16.72 -8.77
N VAL A 46 21.54 15.98 -8.10
CA VAL A 46 20.85 14.81 -8.65
C VAL A 46 19.37 14.83 -8.30
N ARG A 47 18.59 13.91 -8.94
CA ARG A 47 17.18 13.78 -8.57
C ARG A 47 17.04 13.36 -7.09
N PRO A 48 15.95 13.77 -6.41
CA PRO A 48 15.69 13.37 -5.04
C PRO A 48 15.64 11.85 -4.89
N TYR A 49 16.09 11.34 -3.75
CA TYR A 49 15.92 9.93 -3.37
C TYR A 49 14.46 9.70 -2.98
N SER A 50 13.83 8.69 -3.56
CA SER A 50 12.41 8.43 -3.40
C SER A 50 12.16 7.09 -2.73
N ILE A 51 11.40 7.11 -1.63
CA ILE A 51 10.96 5.93 -0.90
C ILE A 51 9.45 5.84 -1.03
N LEU A 52 8.95 4.71 -1.53
CA LEU A 52 7.52 4.40 -1.53
C LEU A 52 7.25 3.36 -0.44
N ILE A 53 6.30 3.66 0.45
CA ILE A 53 5.86 2.75 1.50
C ILE A 53 4.43 2.37 1.20
N ASP A 54 4.19 1.10 0.96
CA ASP A 54 2.92 0.50 0.58
C ASP A 54 2.30 1.15 -0.68
N PHE A 55 1.36 0.51 -1.28
CA PHE A 55 0.60 1.01 -2.42
C PHE A 55 -0.68 0.19 -2.53
N GLY A 56 -1.68 0.53 -1.73
CA GLY A 56 -2.90 -0.25 -1.65
C GLY A 56 -4.14 0.55 -1.33
N VAL A 57 -5.26 -0.13 -1.47
CA VAL A 57 -6.59 0.35 -1.10
C VAL A 57 -7.45 -0.83 -0.66
N ALA A 58 -8.34 -0.61 0.31
CA ALA A 58 -9.18 -1.66 0.86
C ALA A 58 -10.06 -2.33 -0.21
N LEU A 59 -10.27 -3.64 -0.06
CA LEU A 59 -11.16 -4.40 -0.93
C LEU A 59 -12.60 -3.85 -0.86
N GLY A 60 -13.23 -3.72 -2.02
CA GLY A 60 -14.58 -3.15 -2.12
C GLY A 60 -14.62 -1.62 -2.23
N THR A 61 -13.47 -0.94 -2.26
CA THR A 61 -13.43 0.50 -2.56
C THR A 61 -13.99 0.76 -3.97
N PRO A 62 -14.98 1.65 -4.12
CA PRO A 62 -15.54 1.97 -5.43
C PRO A 62 -14.47 2.52 -6.36
N SER A 63 -14.43 2.06 -7.61
CA SER A 63 -13.46 2.49 -8.64
C SER A 63 -11.99 2.35 -8.23
N ALA A 64 -11.67 1.37 -7.37
CA ALA A 64 -10.32 1.13 -6.83
C ALA A 64 -9.26 1.04 -7.93
N ASP A 65 -9.55 0.39 -9.05
CA ASP A 65 -8.63 0.25 -10.18
C ASP A 65 -8.31 1.60 -10.84
N ILE A 66 -9.31 2.47 -11.01
CA ILE A 66 -9.12 3.82 -11.57
C ILE A 66 -8.28 4.66 -10.62
N ILE A 67 -8.62 4.65 -9.33
CA ILE A 67 -7.90 5.41 -8.29
C ILE A 67 -6.44 4.97 -8.23
N MET A 68 -6.17 3.67 -8.16
CA MET A 68 -4.80 3.16 -8.06
C MET A 68 -3.99 3.42 -9.34
N LYS A 69 -4.61 3.36 -10.52
CA LYS A 69 -3.96 3.75 -11.79
C LYS A 69 -3.60 5.24 -11.82
N GLN A 70 -4.47 6.11 -11.33
CA GLN A 70 -4.19 7.55 -11.23
C GLN A 70 -3.08 7.83 -10.22
N THR A 71 -3.10 7.15 -9.07
CA THR A 71 -2.06 7.26 -8.05
C THR A 71 -0.70 6.80 -8.59
N ALA A 72 -0.64 5.67 -9.33
CA ALA A 72 0.58 5.20 -9.97
C ALA A 72 1.17 6.23 -10.96
N VAL A 73 0.31 6.85 -11.78
CA VAL A 73 0.73 7.92 -12.70
C VAL A 73 1.32 9.09 -11.90
N LYS A 74 0.66 9.50 -10.82
CA LYS A 74 1.11 10.62 -9.99
C LYS A 74 2.45 10.33 -9.30
N ILE A 75 2.65 9.11 -8.80
CA ILE A 75 3.93 8.67 -8.24
C ILE A 75 5.02 8.74 -9.31
N ALA A 76 4.76 8.23 -10.53
CA ALA A 76 5.73 8.28 -11.62
C ALA A 76 6.12 9.71 -12.04
N GLU A 77 5.17 10.64 -12.05
CA GLU A 77 5.44 12.07 -12.30
C GLU A 77 6.36 12.66 -11.24
N LEU A 78 6.04 12.42 -9.96
CA LEU A 78 6.78 12.98 -8.82
C LEU A 78 8.19 12.42 -8.68
N THR A 79 8.41 11.18 -9.10
CA THR A 79 9.68 10.45 -8.94
C THR A 79 10.48 10.34 -10.24
N GLN A 80 10.01 10.98 -11.31
CA GLN A 80 10.58 10.82 -12.65
C GLN A 80 10.67 9.36 -13.10
N GLY A 81 9.72 8.53 -12.63
CA GLY A 81 9.63 7.10 -12.93
C GLY A 81 10.60 6.21 -12.15
N THR A 82 11.28 6.71 -11.12
CA THR A 82 12.22 5.90 -10.33
C THR A 82 11.92 5.99 -8.84
N ILE A 83 11.69 4.83 -8.23
CA ILE A 83 11.62 4.63 -6.78
C ILE A 83 12.92 3.96 -6.35
N ASP A 84 13.67 4.61 -5.46
CA ASP A 84 14.94 4.07 -4.98
C ASP A 84 14.74 2.95 -4.00
N LEU A 85 13.73 3.08 -3.13
CA LEU A 85 13.37 2.07 -2.16
C LEU A 85 11.86 1.89 -2.11
N LEU A 86 11.40 0.68 -2.36
CA LEU A 86 10.04 0.24 -2.07
C LEU A 86 10.03 -0.53 -0.76
N ILE A 87 9.16 -0.14 0.16
CA ILE A 87 8.91 -0.84 1.43
C ILE A 87 7.50 -1.40 1.38
N LEU A 88 7.36 -2.72 1.51
CA LEU A 88 6.08 -3.39 1.75
C LEU A 88 6.02 -3.76 3.22
N SER A 89 5.14 -3.09 3.96
CA SER A 89 5.03 -3.27 5.41
C SER A 89 4.52 -4.68 5.74
N HIS A 90 3.50 -5.13 5.04
CA HIS A 90 2.92 -6.47 5.17
C HIS A 90 1.97 -6.80 3.99
N GLU A 91 1.51 -8.05 3.93
CA GLU A 91 0.78 -8.63 2.79
C GLU A 91 -0.73 -8.26 2.70
N HIS A 92 -1.27 -7.41 3.57
CA HIS A 92 -2.68 -7.08 3.53
C HIS A 92 -3.05 -6.35 2.24
N TRP A 93 -4.26 -6.60 1.75
CA TRP A 93 -4.73 -6.08 0.47
C TRP A 93 -4.71 -4.56 0.37
N ASP A 94 -5.07 -3.88 1.43
CA ASP A 94 -5.06 -2.42 1.55
C ASP A 94 -3.67 -1.78 1.55
N HIS A 95 -2.60 -2.61 1.60
CA HIS A 95 -1.21 -2.19 1.48
C HIS A 95 -0.57 -2.57 0.14
N VAL A 96 -1.07 -3.62 -0.53
CA VAL A 96 -0.40 -4.16 -1.74
C VAL A 96 -1.29 -4.21 -2.99
N SER A 97 -2.59 -3.97 -2.87
CA SER A 97 -3.53 -4.11 -3.98
C SER A 97 -3.22 -3.25 -5.21
N GLY A 98 -2.57 -2.11 -5.03
CA GLY A 98 -2.21 -1.23 -6.12
C GLY A 98 -1.25 -1.86 -7.13
N TYR A 99 -0.39 -2.80 -6.69
CA TYR A 99 0.50 -3.54 -7.61
C TYR A 99 -0.28 -4.47 -8.54
N VAL A 100 -1.45 -4.93 -8.13
CA VAL A 100 -2.36 -5.73 -8.96
C VAL A 100 -3.27 -4.82 -9.78
N LEU A 101 -3.96 -3.88 -9.14
CA LEU A 101 -4.97 -3.01 -9.74
C LEU A 101 -4.38 -2.05 -10.79
N ALA A 102 -3.15 -1.60 -10.61
CA ALA A 102 -2.45 -0.71 -11.53
C ALA A 102 -1.34 -1.39 -12.33
N ALA A 103 -1.30 -2.72 -12.40
CA ALA A 103 -0.21 -3.47 -13.03
C ALA A 103 0.07 -3.06 -14.48
N ASP A 104 -0.96 -2.73 -15.25
CA ASP A 104 -0.86 -2.24 -16.62
C ASP A 104 -0.15 -0.87 -16.69
N LYS A 105 -0.39 0.00 -15.72
CA LYS A 105 0.27 1.30 -15.61
C LYS A 105 1.71 1.18 -15.13
N LEU A 106 1.97 0.29 -14.19
CA LEU A 106 3.33 0.03 -13.72
C LEU A 106 4.25 -0.52 -14.81
N LYS A 107 3.70 -1.32 -15.74
CA LYS A 107 4.47 -1.96 -16.82
C LYS A 107 4.53 -1.14 -18.12
N ASN A 108 3.48 -0.39 -18.46
CA ASN A 108 3.25 0.15 -19.81
C ASN A 108 2.87 1.64 -19.82
N MET A 109 3.59 2.49 -19.12
CA MET A 109 3.34 3.93 -19.21
C MET A 109 3.86 4.52 -20.52
N LYS A 110 3.02 4.57 -21.56
CA LYS A 110 3.38 5.13 -22.88
C LYS A 110 3.69 6.63 -22.87
N LYS A 111 3.20 7.39 -21.89
CA LYS A 111 3.39 8.85 -21.78
C LYS A 111 4.22 9.28 -20.58
N THR A 112 4.39 8.45 -19.59
CA THR A 112 5.24 8.66 -18.41
C THR A 112 6.25 7.52 -18.35
N LYS A 113 7.44 7.80 -17.82
CA LYS A 113 8.47 6.77 -17.65
C LYS A 113 7.91 5.63 -16.81
N LYS A 114 8.11 4.36 -17.27
CA LYS A 114 7.83 3.14 -16.50
C LYS A 114 8.36 3.31 -15.07
N LEU A 115 7.55 2.94 -14.05
CA LEU A 115 8.04 2.90 -12.69
C LEU A 115 9.11 1.80 -12.54
N THR A 116 10.28 2.21 -12.10
CA THR A 116 11.41 1.33 -11.80
C THR A 116 11.65 1.34 -10.31
N PHE A 117 11.73 0.17 -9.71
CA PHE A 117 12.06 -0.01 -8.30
C PHE A 117 13.49 -0.54 -8.21
N LYS A 118 14.38 0.18 -7.49
CA LYS A 118 15.79 -0.21 -7.36
C LYS A 118 16.01 -1.22 -6.25
N HIS A 119 15.38 -0.98 -5.10
CA HIS A 119 15.48 -1.83 -3.92
C HIS A 119 14.10 -2.13 -3.38
N LEU A 120 13.92 -3.33 -2.83
CA LEU A 120 12.69 -3.79 -2.18
C LEU A 120 13.02 -4.25 -0.76
N TRP A 121 12.28 -3.70 0.22
CA TRP A 121 12.23 -4.21 1.59
C TRP A 121 10.87 -4.83 1.84
N VAL A 122 10.90 -6.04 2.36
CA VAL A 122 9.72 -6.80 2.80
C VAL A 122 9.97 -7.33 4.20
N ALA A 123 8.91 -7.78 4.87
CA ALA A 123 9.05 -8.46 6.14
C ALA A 123 9.96 -9.70 5.99
N TRP A 124 10.74 -10.03 7.04
CA TRP A 124 11.62 -11.20 7.01
C TRP A 124 10.86 -12.52 6.79
N THR A 125 9.56 -12.55 7.14
CA THR A 125 8.66 -13.68 6.88
C THR A 125 8.48 -13.98 5.38
N GLU A 126 8.81 -13.02 4.51
CA GLU A 126 8.75 -13.18 3.05
C GLU A 126 10.08 -13.69 2.44
N LYS A 127 11.10 -13.95 3.30
CA LYS A 127 12.39 -14.43 2.84
C LYS A 127 12.30 -15.89 2.40
N ASP A 128 12.59 -16.13 1.12
CA ASP A 128 12.64 -17.47 0.56
C ASP A 128 13.78 -18.28 1.17
N GLY A 129 13.49 -19.56 1.50
CA GLY A 129 14.47 -20.49 2.04
C GLY A 129 14.85 -20.23 3.51
N ASP A 130 14.15 -19.33 4.21
CA ASP A 130 14.26 -19.22 5.66
C ASP A 130 13.33 -20.26 6.32
N PRO A 131 13.85 -21.25 7.09
CA PRO A 131 13.05 -22.36 7.60
C PRO A 131 11.89 -21.90 8.50
N LEU A 132 12.09 -20.85 9.30
CA LEU A 132 11.04 -20.33 10.18
C LEU A 132 9.98 -19.55 9.38
N ALA A 133 10.42 -18.72 8.43
CA ALA A 133 9.52 -17.99 7.54
C ALA A 133 8.66 -18.96 6.70
N ASP A 134 9.27 -20.03 6.17
CA ASP A 134 8.56 -21.08 5.40
C ASP A 134 7.49 -21.78 6.24
N VAL A 135 7.79 -22.12 7.49
CA VAL A 135 6.82 -22.73 8.42
C VAL A 135 5.67 -21.75 8.69
N LEU A 136 5.98 -20.51 9.03
CA LEU A 136 4.96 -19.48 9.33
C LEU A 136 4.05 -19.24 8.13
N ARG A 137 4.59 -19.04 6.91
CA ARG A 137 3.80 -18.87 5.68
C ARG A 137 2.90 -20.08 5.42
N LYS A 138 3.40 -21.29 5.61
CA LYS A 138 2.62 -22.52 5.42
C LYS A 138 1.44 -22.62 6.40
N GLU A 139 1.68 -22.37 7.68
CA GLU A 139 0.62 -22.40 8.69
C GLU A 139 -0.41 -21.27 8.45
N PHE A 140 0.05 -20.10 8.10
CA PHE A 140 -0.81 -18.96 7.79
C PHE A 140 -1.68 -19.21 6.55
N ASN A 141 -1.11 -19.81 5.50
CA ASN A 141 -1.88 -20.18 4.29
C ASN A 141 -2.90 -21.28 4.57
N LYS A 142 -2.60 -22.24 5.47
CA LYS A 142 -3.59 -23.22 5.94
C LYS A 142 -4.76 -22.54 6.66
N ALA A 143 -4.45 -21.59 7.56
CA ALA A 143 -5.47 -20.84 8.29
C ALA A 143 -6.35 -20.02 7.35
N LYS A 144 -5.76 -19.28 6.39
CA LYS A 144 -6.50 -18.54 5.36
C LYS A 144 -7.41 -19.47 4.55
N THR A 145 -6.91 -20.60 4.11
CA THR A 145 -7.70 -21.59 3.35
C THR A 145 -8.87 -22.16 4.16
N ALA A 146 -8.63 -22.51 5.43
CA ALA A 146 -9.67 -23.01 6.32
C ALA A 146 -10.76 -21.95 6.57
N LEU A 147 -10.36 -20.70 6.77
CA LEU A 147 -11.26 -19.57 6.98
C LEU A 147 -12.14 -19.32 5.74
N THR A 148 -11.53 -19.34 4.55
CA THR A 148 -12.26 -19.17 3.27
C THR A 148 -13.29 -20.29 3.09
N ARG A 149 -12.91 -21.54 3.31
CA ARG A 149 -13.83 -22.70 3.22
C ARG A 149 -14.98 -22.59 4.21
N ALA A 150 -14.71 -22.17 5.45
CA ALA A 150 -15.73 -21.98 6.46
C ALA A 150 -16.72 -20.87 6.05
N PHE A 151 -16.21 -19.78 5.51
CA PHE A 151 -17.03 -18.68 4.97
C PHE A 151 -17.93 -19.17 3.82
N ASP A 152 -17.34 -19.82 2.81
CA ASP A 152 -18.08 -20.31 1.64
C ASP A 152 -19.17 -21.31 2.04
N SER A 153 -18.88 -22.21 2.97
CA SER A 153 -19.83 -23.19 3.50
C SER A 153 -20.99 -22.51 4.24
N ALA A 154 -20.69 -21.52 5.05
CA ALA A 154 -21.70 -20.81 5.85
C ALA A 154 -22.51 -19.80 5.00
N ALA A 155 -21.90 -19.17 4.00
CA ALA A 155 -22.57 -18.25 3.08
C ALA A 155 -23.61 -18.94 2.18
N GLY A 156 -23.46 -20.26 1.95
CA GLY A 156 -24.41 -21.07 1.20
C GLY A 156 -25.65 -21.52 1.99
N LEU A 157 -25.69 -21.33 3.31
CA LEU A 157 -26.81 -21.76 4.15
C LEU A 157 -28.02 -20.82 3.99
N LYS A 158 -29.22 -21.41 3.89
CA LYS A 158 -30.50 -20.69 3.85
C LYS A 158 -31.10 -20.61 5.25
N GLY A 159 -31.84 -19.53 5.53
CA GLY A 159 -32.58 -19.37 6.79
C GLY A 159 -31.71 -19.13 8.01
N VAL A 160 -30.54 -18.50 7.82
CA VAL A 160 -29.67 -18.08 8.92
C VAL A 160 -30.26 -16.89 9.69
N ASP A 161 -30.11 -16.91 11.00
CA ASP A 161 -30.54 -15.81 11.87
C ASP A 161 -29.63 -14.56 11.74
N ASP A 162 -30.10 -13.42 12.24
CA ASP A 162 -29.38 -12.15 12.17
C ASP A 162 -27.98 -12.21 12.82
N THR A 163 -27.79 -13.04 13.83
CA THR A 163 -26.51 -13.21 14.53
C THR A 163 -25.52 -13.92 13.59
N SER A 164 -25.98 -14.95 12.90
CA SER A 164 -25.18 -15.68 11.90
C SER A 164 -24.82 -14.79 10.72
N VAL A 165 -25.74 -13.95 10.25
CA VAL A 165 -25.47 -12.95 9.20
C VAL A 165 -24.38 -11.98 9.63
N ARG A 166 -24.43 -11.43 10.85
CA ARG A 166 -23.37 -10.54 11.37
C ARG A 166 -22.02 -11.23 11.48
N ARG A 167 -21.99 -12.49 11.92
CA ARG A 167 -20.76 -13.30 11.98
C ARG A 167 -20.15 -13.50 10.61
N LEU A 168 -20.98 -13.81 9.59
CA LEU A 168 -20.53 -13.93 8.21
C LEU A 168 -19.97 -12.61 7.67
N GLN A 169 -20.61 -11.48 7.98
CA GLN A 169 -20.11 -10.17 7.59
C GLN A 169 -18.76 -9.85 8.22
N ALA A 170 -18.58 -10.16 9.52
CA ALA A 170 -17.31 -9.99 10.23
C ALA A 170 -16.21 -10.88 9.60
N LEU A 171 -16.53 -12.14 9.30
CA LEU A 171 -15.61 -13.06 8.66
C LEU A 171 -15.21 -12.59 7.26
N ASN A 172 -16.17 -12.11 6.46
CA ASN A 172 -15.89 -11.50 5.16
C ASN A 172 -14.96 -10.28 5.29
N GLY A 173 -15.16 -9.46 6.33
CA GLY A 173 -14.27 -8.34 6.63
C GLY A 173 -12.83 -8.77 6.88
N VAL A 174 -12.64 -9.83 7.67
CA VAL A 174 -11.29 -10.39 7.91
C VAL A 174 -10.68 -10.92 6.59
N LEU A 175 -11.42 -11.67 5.79
CA LEU A 175 -10.95 -12.18 4.51
C LEU A 175 -10.60 -11.05 3.52
N ALA A 176 -11.29 -9.92 3.60
CA ALA A 176 -11.05 -8.76 2.75
C ALA A 176 -9.64 -8.16 2.91
N PHE A 177 -9.06 -8.23 4.13
CA PHE A 177 -7.67 -7.81 4.35
C PHE A 177 -6.66 -8.65 3.57
N TYR A 178 -7.02 -9.88 3.22
CA TYR A 178 -6.17 -10.77 2.41
C TYR A 178 -6.57 -10.78 0.93
N GLY A 179 -7.49 -9.91 0.52
CA GLY A 179 -8.01 -9.90 -0.85
C GLY A 179 -8.91 -11.10 -1.18
N LEU A 180 -9.38 -11.84 -0.16
CA LEU A 180 -10.14 -13.09 -0.30
C LEU A 180 -11.64 -12.92 -0.02
N GLY A 181 -12.07 -11.80 0.54
CA GLY A 181 -13.49 -11.51 0.84
C GLY A 181 -14.29 -11.33 -0.45
N ALA A 182 -15.59 -11.64 -0.38
CA ALA A 182 -16.51 -11.25 -1.44
C ALA A 182 -16.57 -9.71 -1.49
N ALA A 183 -16.14 -9.12 -2.61
CA ALA A 183 -16.42 -7.72 -2.88
C ALA A 183 -17.93 -7.56 -2.85
N LYS A 184 -18.50 -6.71 -1.97
CA LYS A 184 -19.91 -6.32 -2.11
C LYS A 184 -20.01 -5.71 -3.51
N SER A 185 -20.68 -6.42 -4.43
CA SER A 185 -21.12 -5.81 -5.67
C SER A 185 -21.96 -4.61 -5.25
N GLY A 186 -21.40 -3.41 -5.47
CA GLY A 186 -22.13 -2.17 -5.22
C GLY A 186 -23.43 -2.26 -6.01
N GLY A 187 -24.54 -2.43 -5.30
CA GLY A 187 -25.84 -2.26 -5.87
C GLY A 187 -25.92 -0.84 -6.41
N SER A 188 -26.27 -0.76 -7.64
CA SER A 188 -26.70 0.43 -8.39
C SER A 188 -27.69 1.27 -7.60
#